data_7bab692525c16d77a2bd57e1ea42ab1d
#
_entry.id   7bab692525c16d77a2bd57e1ea42ab1d
#
_cell.length_a   1.000
_cell.length_b   1.000
_cell.length_c   1.000
_cell.angle_alpha   90.00
_cell.angle_beta   90.00
_cell.angle_gamma   90.00
#
_symmetry.space_group_name_H-M   'P 1'
#
loop_
_entity.id
_entity.type
_entity.pdbx_description
1 polymer ?
#
loop_
_entity_poly.entity_id
_entity_poly.type
_entity_poly.pdbx_seq_one_letter_code
_entity_poly.pdbx_strand_id
1 'polypeptide(L)'
;MKILFLTFGLLLLVVGASACLPAAEVEATPTVTPTLVITETPTPTIDWFPATATVTVRPTENIQPTATPALALGAELLRDDFSSTGDWATINTTTGSAQYGKDRFTLAVKANEGYLLSLRSAPELKDFYLEITASPSLCRATDSYGLYLRSGGEGYGYRWVVTCDGRSRLERVRDFHASLVEDWYGSPWLTPGSPVTIHLGVWMSGAEMRFYAEGVEIFRSREPLYASGTIGVFARASGDTPVTVSFSDLTVYAIDPAALPTRTPYPAATATP
;
A
#
# COMPACT_ATOMS: atom_id res chain seq x y z
N MET A 1 -42.87 33.75 25.30
CA MET A 1 -44.00 33.83 24.37
C MET A 1 -44.20 32.44 23.77
N LYS A 2 -45.30 31.83 24.17
CA LYS A 2 -45.84 30.50 23.84
C LYS A 2 -46.10 30.32 22.36
N ILE A 3 -45.90 29.12 21.83
CA ILE A 3 -46.78 28.39 20.89
C ILE A 3 -46.07 27.06 20.69
N LEU A 4 -46.43 26.08 21.25
CA LEU A 4 -47.20 24.83 21.28
C LEU A 4 -47.94 24.57 19.93
N PHE A 5 -47.50 23.58 19.16
CA PHE A 5 -48.38 22.84 18.26
C PHE A 5 -48.15 21.34 18.36
N LEU A 6 -49.16 20.72 18.88
CA LEU A 6 -49.49 19.31 18.99
C LEU A 6 -50.30 18.94 17.72
N THR A 7 -49.95 17.91 17.01
CA THR A 7 -50.85 17.10 16.15
C THR A 7 -50.22 15.72 16.02
N PHE A 8 -50.80 14.72 16.70
CA PHE A 8 -51.86 13.84 16.27
C PHE A 8 -51.45 13.02 15.07
N GLY A 9 -50.99 11.77 15.24
CA GLY A 9 -51.74 10.52 15.33
C GLY A 9 -52.15 9.98 13.97
N LEU A 10 -51.61 8.82 13.60
CA LEU A 10 -52.41 7.76 12.97
C LEU A 10 -51.62 6.43 12.97
N LEU A 11 -52.04 5.55 13.83
CA LEU A 11 -51.75 4.13 13.91
C LEU A 11 -52.50 3.44 12.76
N LEU A 12 -51.86 2.83 11.81
CA LEU A 12 -52.50 1.96 10.83
C LEU A 12 -51.98 0.52 11.00
N LEU A 13 -52.79 -0.25 11.68
CA LEU A 13 -52.67 -1.67 11.91
C LEU A 13 -53.14 -2.38 10.62
N VAL A 14 -52.24 -2.99 9.86
CA VAL A 14 -52.60 -3.86 8.74
C VAL A 14 -52.45 -5.31 9.20
N VAL A 15 -53.59 -5.93 9.53
CA VAL A 15 -53.75 -7.36 9.73
C VAL A 15 -53.77 -8.04 8.38
N GLY A 16 -52.70 -8.73 8.01
CA GLY A 16 -52.66 -9.59 6.82
C GLY A 16 -53.26 -10.96 7.13
N ALA A 17 -54.43 -11.23 6.59
CA ALA A 17 -55.07 -12.55 6.69
C ALA A 17 -54.32 -13.54 5.76
N SER A 18 -53.82 -14.62 6.38
CA SER A 18 -53.30 -15.80 5.65
C SER A 18 -54.47 -16.61 5.14
N ALA A 19 -54.70 -16.61 3.84
CA ALA A 19 -55.63 -17.50 3.18
C ALA A 19 -54.94 -18.82 2.87
N CYS A 20 -55.33 -19.88 3.57
CA CYS A 20 -55.05 -21.27 3.18
C CYS A 20 -55.91 -21.64 1.99
N LEU A 21 -55.28 -21.96 0.85
CA LEU A 21 -55.93 -22.63 -0.30
C LEU A 21 -55.95 -24.13 -0.06
N PRO A 22 -57.09 -24.80 -0.30
CA PRO A 22 -57.16 -26.27 -0.19
C PRO A 22 -56.43 -26.91 -1.39
N ALA A 23 -55.65 -27.96 -1.10
CA ALA A 23 -54.99 -28.78 -2.08
C ALA A 23 -56.05 -29.52 -2.94
N ALA A 24 -55.99 -29.35 -4.27
CA ALA A 24 -56.77 -30.14 -5.19
C ALA A 24 -56.21 -31.56 -5.21
N GLU A 25 -57.10 -32.52 -4.93
CA GLU A 25 -56.83 -33.94 -5.03
C GLU A 25 -56.76 -34.31 -6.52
N VAL A 26 -55.58 -34.71 -7.00
CA VAL A 26 -55.35 -35.14 -8.38
C VAL A 26 -55.70 -36.63 -8.46
N GLU A 27 -56.79 -36.93 -9.14
CA GLU A 27 -57.25 -38.28 -9.47
C GLU A 27 -56.21 -39.01 -10.32
N ALA A 28 -55.73 -40.17 -9.87
CA ALA A 28 -54.69 -40.94 -10.53
C ALA A 28 -55.21 -41.62 -11.79
N THR A 29 -54.78 -41.16 -12.93
CA THR A 29 -55.03 -41.84 -14.23
C THR A 29 -54.15 -43.11 -14.29
N PRO A 30 -54.71 -44.28 -14.68
CA PRO A 30 -53.89 -45.49 -14.79
C PRO A 30 -52.89 -45.39 -15.95
N THR A 31 -51.63 -45.41 -15.56
CA THR A 31 -50.50 -45.43 -16.49
C THR A 31 -50.36 -46.81 -17.11
N VAL A 32 -50.54 -46.97 -18.38
CA VAL A 32 -50.20 -48.21 -19.14
C VAL A 32 -48.66 -48.34 -19.12
N THR A 33 -48.19 -49.37 -18.48
CA THR A 33 -46.78 -49.73 -18.41
C THR A 33 -46.29 -50.22 -19.75
N PRO A 34 -45.40 -49.53 -20.48
CA PRO A 34 -44.82 -50.08 -21.71
C PRO A 34 -43.85 -51.19 -21.34
N THR A 35 -44.03 -52.33 -22.00
CA THR A 35 -43.07 -53.45 -21.93
C THR A 35 -41.79 -53.05 -22.57
N LEU A 36 -40.73 -52.98 -21.77
CA LEU A 36 -39.38 -52.68 -22.26
C LEU A 36 -38.89 -53.84 -23.10
N VAL A 37 -38.70 -53.58 -24.39
CA VAL A 37 -37.90 -54.45 -25.26
C VAL A 37 -36.43 -54.21 -24.92
N ILE A 38 -35.80 -55.24 -24.39
CA ILE A 38 -34.36 -55.21 -24.06
C ILE A 38 -33.62 -55.28 -25.40
N THR A 39 -33.15 -54.14 -25.89
CA THR A 39 -32.19 -54.10 -26.99
C THR A 39 -30.81 -54.28 -26.41
N GLU A 40 -30.13 -55.34 -26.76
CA GLU A 40 -28.75 -55.56 -26.33
C GLU A 40 -27.85 -54.47 -26.95
N THR A 41 -27.48 -53.50 -26.09
CA THR A 41 -26.48 -52.47 -26.45
C THR A 41 -25.11 -53.10 -26.37
N PRO A 42 -24.27 -53.10 -27.43
CA PRO A 42 -22.92 -53.58 -27.32
C PRO A 42 -22.18 -52.79 -26.26
N THR A 43 -21.67 -53.51 -25.24
CA THR A 43 -20.85 -52.91 -24.20
C THR A 43 -19.56 -52.37 -24.80
N PRO A 44 -19.27 -51.07 -24.69
CA PRO A 44 -17.99 -50.54 -25.18
C PRO A 44 -16.86 -51.18 -24.39
N THR A 45 -15.92 -51.77 -25.10
CA THR A 45 -14.69 -52.28 -24.49
C THR A 45 -13.91 -51.11 -23.91
N ILE A 46 -13.81 -51.06 -22.55
CA ILE A 46 -13.03 -50.04 -21.88
C ILE A 46 -11.57 -50.39 -22.11
N ASP A 47 -10.86 -49.55 -22.85
CA ASP A 47 -9.40 -49.61 -22.95
C ASP A 47 -8.81 -49.12 -21.66
N TRP A 48 -8.38 -50.05 -20.80
CA TRP A 48 -7.83 -49.77 -19.46
C TRP A 48 -6.44 -49.15 -19.48
N PHE A 49 -5.85 -49.05 -20.64
CA PHE A 49 -4.51 -48.46 -20.82
C PHE A 49 -4.54 -47.40 -21.92
N PRO A 50 -5.16 -46.22 -21.66
CA PRO A 50 -4.98 -45.11 -22.58
C PRO A 50 -3.50 -44.80 -22.68
N ALA A 51 -2.99 -44.55 -23.89
CA ALA A 51 -1.61 -44.19 -24.11
C ALA A 51 -1.16 -43.11 -23.14
N THR A 52 -0.26 -43.43 -22.21
CA THR A 52 0.27 -42.48 -21.25
C THR A 52 0.98 -41.39 -22.03
N ALA A 53 0.45 -40.16 -21.95
CA ALA A 53 1.12 -39.00 -22.54
C ALA A 53 2.53 -38.90 -21.93
N THR A 54 3.57 -39.12 -22.71
CA THR A 54 4.94 -38.87 -22.28
C THR A 54 5.06 -37.39 -22.00
N VAL A 55 5.27 -37.01 -20.72
CA VAL A 55 5.49 -35.63 -20.32
C VAL A 55 6.79 -35.18 -20.97
N THR A 56 6.68 -34.42 -22.06
CA THR A 56 7.83 -33.73 -22.63
C THR A 56 8.28 -32.70 -21.58
N VAL A 57 9.45 -32.92 -20.99
CA VAL A 57 10.05 -31.94 -20.06
C VAL A 57 10.29 -30.68 -20.85
N ARG A 58 9.42 -29.67 -20.59
CA ARG A 58 9.66 -28.33 -21.09
C ARG A 58 11.00 -27.87 -20.50
N PRO A 59 11.95 -27.36 -21.31
CA PRO A 59 13.17 -26.81 -20.75
C PRO A 59 12.78 -25.77 -19.69
N THR A 60 13.24 -25.98 -18.45
CA THR A 60 13.11 -24.99 -17.41
C THR A 60 13.91 -23.79 -17.88
N GLU A 61 13.22 -22.68 -18.17
CA GLU A 61 13.90 -21.41 -18.38
C GLU A 61 14.84 -21.21 -17.19
N ASN A 62 16.13 -21.11 -17.48
CA ASN A 62 17.13 -20.81 -16.47
C ASN A 62 16.88 -19.36 -16.06
N ILE A 63 16.01 -19.15 -15.05
CA ILE A 63 15.76 -17.84 -14.48
C ILE A 63 17.07 -17.45 -13.80
N GLN A 64 17.91 -16.76 -14.54
CA GLN A 64 19.11 -16.14 -13.98
C GLN A 64 18.63 -15.19 -12.90
N PRO A 65 19.08 -15.33 -11.64
CA PRO A 65 18.63 -14.45 -10.58
C PRO A 65 18.95 -13.01 -11.01
N THR A 66 17.93 -12.20 -11.14
CA THR A 66 18.10 -10.77 -11.40
C THR A 66 18.91 -10.22 -10.22
N ALA A 67 20.13 -9.78 -10.49
CA ALA A 67 20.97 -9.21 -9.46
C ALA A 67 20.20 -8.07 -8.79
N THR A 68 19.99 -8.15 -7.48
CA THR A 68 19.43 -7.05 -6.71
C THR A 68 20.34 -5.84 -6.95
N PRO A 69 19.81 -4.71 -7.44
CA PRO A 69 20.64 -3.54 -7.70
C PRO A 69 21.36 -3.16 -6.41
N ALA A 70 22.69 -3.08 -6.45
CA ALA A 70 23.46 -2.64 -5.30
C ALA A 70 23.01 -1.23 -4.91
N LEU A 71 22.83 -0.97 -3.61
CA LEU A 71 22.44 0.34 -3.08
C LEU A 71 23.56 1.37 -3.26
N ALA A 72 24.80 0.91 -3.49
CA ALA A 72 25.97 1.76 -3.68
C ALA A 72 26.13 2.79 -2.54
N LEU A 73 26.06 2.31 -1.29
CA LEU A 73 26.14 3.15 -0.12
C LEU A 73 27.56 3.71 0.08
N GLY A 74 27.64 5.03 0.20
CA GLY A 74 28.83 5.78 0.56
C GLY A 74 28.86 6.15 2.04
N ALA A 75 29.37 7.34 2.35
CA ALA A 75 29.47 7.83 3.73
C ALA A 75 28.08 8.05 4.35
N GLU A 76 27.98 7.86 5.67
CA GLU A 76 26.83 8.27 6.45
C GLU A 76 26.75 9.81 6.48
N LEU A 77 25.63 10.35 6.03
CA LEU A 77 25.35 11.80 5.97
C LEU A 77 24.61 12.30 7.22
N LEU A 78 23.78 11.43 7.79
CA LEU A 78 22.91 11.76 8.90
C LEU A 78 22.54 10.47 9.66
N ARG A 79 22.57 10.58 10.98
CA ARG A 79 21.97 9.62 11.92
C ARG A 79 21.15 10.40 12.94
N ASP A 80 19.92 9.95 13.17
CA ASP A 80 19.03 10.57 14.14
C ASP A 80 18.25 9.46 14.88
N ASP A 81 18.57 9.30 16.15
CA ASP A 81 17.88 8.37 17.06
C ASP A 81 16.72 9.04 17.80
N PHE A 82 16.45 10.32 17.48
CA PHE A 82 15.43 11.16 18.10
C PHE A 82 15.58 11.37 19.60
N SER A 83 16.77 11.11 20.15
CA SER A 83 17.10 11.41 21.55
C SER A 83 17.36 12.90 21.79
N SER A 84 17.81 13.62 20.74
CA SER A 84 18.03 15.06 20.73
C SER A 84 16.85 15.79 20.11
N THR A 85 16.54 16.98 20.60
CA THR A 85 15.43 17.82 20.12
C THR A 85 15.93 18.99 19.29
N GLY A 86 15.07 19.51 18.38
CA GLY A 86 15.33 20.75 17.66
C GLY A 86 15.47 20.61 16.14
N ASP A 87 15.72 19.42 15.62
CA ASP A 87 15.89 19.22 14.17
C ASP A 87 14.59 19.09 13.42
N TRP A 88 13.53 18.60 14.07
CA TRP A 88 12.20 18.41 13.47
C TRP A 88 11.22 19.47 13.96
N ALA A 89 10.37 19.93 13.03
CA ALA A 89 9.31 20.88 13.36
C ALA A 89 8.30 20.24 14.32
N THR A 90 8.16 20.81 15.53
CA THR A 90 7.19 20.36 16.52
C THR A 90 5.85 21.06 16.35
N ILE A 91 4.76 20.31 16.53
CA ILE A 91 3.39 20.80 16.43
C ILE A 91 2.66 20.42 17.71
N ASN A 92 1.88 21.36 18.28
CA ASN A 92 1.00 21.08 19.40
C ASN A 92 -0.27 21.92 19.27
N THR A 93 -1.33 21.32 18.76
CA THR A 93 -2.60 21.96 18.48
C THR A 93 -3.75 21.09 18.98
N THR A 94 -4.98 21.62 18.95
CA THR A 94 -6.18 20.84 19.24
C THR A 94 -6.45 19.74 18.20
N THR A 95 -5.96 19.93 16.96
CA THR A 95 -6.16 19.01 15.85
C THR A 95 -5.12 17.90 15.79
N GLY A 96 -4.01 18.04 16.52
CA GLY A 96 -2.98 17.02 16.61
C GLY A 96 -1.65 17.54 17.11
N SER A 97 -0.68 16.64 17.22
CA SER A 97 0.66 16.94 17.69
C SER A 97 1.75 16.17 16.94
N ALA A 98 2.91 16.80 16.74
CA ALA A 98 4.14 16.19 16.30
C ALA A 98 5.23 16.53 17.32
N GLN A 99 5.71 15.55 18.05
CA GLN A 99 6.56 15.77 19.22
C GLN A 99 7.59 14.67 19.42
N TYR A 100 8.73 15.03 20.01
CA TYR A 100 9.72 14.10 20.48
C TYR A 100 9.20 13.31 21.70
N GLY A 101 9.50 12.03 21.71
CA GLY A 101 9.32 11.12 22.82
C GLY A 101 10.66 10.52 23.25
N LYS A 102 10.64 9.38 23.93
CA LYS A 102 11.86 8.66 24.24
C LYS A 102 12.31 7.92 22.97
N ASP A 103 13.44 8.34 22.40
CA ASP A 103 14.10 7.74 21.23
C ASP A 103 13.16 7.60 20.01
N ARG A 104 12.24 8.56 19.83
CA ARG A 104 11.27 8.57 18.71
C ARG A 104 10.65 9.95 18.50
N PHE A 105 10.12 10.15 17.30
CA PHE A 105 9.30 11.31 16.98
C PHE A 105 7.89 10.83 16.61
N THR A 106 6.87 11.35 17.31
CA THR A 106 5.49 10.85 17.21
C THR A 106 4.56 11.90 16.64
N LEU A 107 3.83 11.53 15.59
CA LEU A 107 2.72 12.29 15.02
C LEU A 107 1.40 11.67 15.50
N ALA A 108 0.55 12.50 16.13
CA ALA A 108 -0.79 12.12 16.57
C ALA A 108 -1.82 13.04 15.95
N VAL A 109 -2.51 12.58 14.93
CA VAL A 109 -3.61 13.28 14.24
C VAL A 109 -4.89 13.00 14.99
N LYS A 110 -5.58 14.04 15.47
CA LYS A 110 -6.84 13.95 16.22
C LYS A 110 -8.04 14.44 15.41
N ALA A 111 -7.80 15.32 14.44
CA ALA A 111 -8.85 15.87 13.60
C ALA A 111 -9.33 14.83 12.58
N ASN A 112 -10.62 14.85 12.29
CA ASN A 112 -11.22 14.11 11.19
C ASN A 112 -10.59 14.54 9.88
N GLU A 113 -10.20 13.58 9.04
CA GLU A 113 -9.50 13.81 7.76
C GLU A 113 -8.24 14.68 7.91
N GLY A 114 -7.70 14.73 9.14
CA GLY A 114 -6.58 15.59 9.51
C GLY A 114 -5.26 15.13 8.87
N TYR A 115 -4.33 16.09 8.74
CA TYR A 115 -2.99 15.89 8.20
C TYR A 115 -1.97 16.63 9.07
N LEU A 116 -0.89 15.94 9.40
CA LEU A 116 0.27 16.53 10.06
C LEU A 116 1.51 16.23 9.23
N LEU A 117 2.34 17.24 9.03
CA LEU A 117 3.65 17.14 8.40
C LEU A 117 4.68 17.78 9.32
N SER A 118 5.76 17.08 9.59
CA SER A 118 6.95 17.62 10.24
C SER A 118 8.12 17.52 9.27
N LEU A 119 8.74 18.64 8.97
CA LEU A 119 9.95 18.71 8.15
C LEU A 119 11.19 18.82 9.07
N ARG A 120 12.27 18.18 8.63
CA ARG A 120 13.57 18.33 9.24
C ARG A 120 14.25 19.59 8.68
N SER A 121 14.90 20.35 9.55
CA SER A 121 15.51 21.64 9.17
C SER A 121 16.76 21.49 8.29
N ALA A 122 17.52 20.40 8.45
CA ALA A 122 18.78 20.11 7.75
C ALA A 122 19.12 18.61 7.82
N PRO A 123 20.02 18.07 6.97
CA PRO A 123 20.63 18.71 5.82
C PRO A 123 19.74 18.74 4.57
N GLU A 124 20.09 19.53 3.58
CA GLU A 124 19.57 19.36 2.23
C GLU A 124 20.22 18.15 1.56
N LEU A 125 19.40 17.25 1.01
CA LEU A 125 19.80 15.97 0.44
C LEU A 125 19.50 15.94 -1.06
N LYS A 126 20.44 15.41 -1.85
CA LYS A 126 20.31 15.28 -3.31
C LYS A 126 20.25 13.82 -3.73
N ASP A 127 21.39 13.13 -3.65
CA ASP A 127 21.53 11.72 -3.98
C ASP A 127 21.84 10.96 -2.68
N PHE A 128 20.89 10.12 -2.24
CA PHE A 128 20.97 9.51 -0.92
C PHE A 128 20.20 8.20 -0.84
N TYR A 129 20.56 7.37 0.13
CA TYR A 129 19.74 6.28 0.65
C TYR A 129 19.35 6.60 2.09
N LEU A 130 18.07 6.53 2.38
CA LEU A 130 17.48 6.80 3.68
C LEU A 130 16.81 5.53 4.20
N GLU A 131 17.03 5.23 5.47
CA GLU A 131 16.25 4.23 6.22
C GLU A 131 15.65 4.88 7.46
N ILE A 132 14.42 4.48 7.80
CA ILE A 132 13.72 4.91 9.01
C ILE A 132 12.71 3.84 9.42
N THR A 133 12.53 3.69 10.72
CA THR A 133 11.53 2.81 11.31
C THR A 133 10.22 3.57 11.54
N ALA A 134 9.11 3.09 10.98
CA ALA A 134 7.76 3.60 11.22
C ALA A 134 6.96 2.62 12.08
N SER A 135 6.36 3.12 13.16
CA SER A 135 5.58 2.33 14.12
C SER A 135 4.18 2.92 14.32
N PRO A 136 3.22 2.65 13.41
CA PRO A 136 1.82 3.01 13.64
C PRO A 136 1.25 2.23 14.82
N SER A 137 0.71 2.94 15.80
CA SER A 137 0.06 2.38 16.99
C SER A 137 -1.46 2.52 16.95
N LEU A 138 -1.97 3.57 16.29
CA LEU A 138 -3.37 3.76 15.93
C LEU A 138 -3.44 4.11 14.46
N CYS A 139 -3.98 3.20 13.65
CA CYS A 139 -4.03 3.38 12.21
C CYS A 139 -4.98 2.34 11.61
N ARG A 140 -5.89 2.75 10.73
CA ARG A 140 -6.93 1.87 10.17
C ARG A 140 -7.12 2.09 8.67
N ALA A 141 -7.34 1.02 7.95
CA ALA A 141 -7.72 1.04 6.55
C ALA A 141 -6.86 2.01 5.71
N THR A 142 -7.46 3.06 5.16
CA THR A 142 -6.82 4.05 4.29
C THR A 142 -6.17 5.22 5.04
N ASP A 143 -6.15 5.19 6.38
CA ASP A 143 -5.25 6.07 7.13
C ASP A 143 -3.83 5.89 6.63
N SER A 144 -3.04 6.93 6.65
CA SER A 144 -1.74 6.87 6.00
C SER A 144 -0.66 7.64 6.76
N TYR A 145 0.56 7.24 6.51
CA TYR A 145 1.77 7.85 7.03
C TYR A 145 2.88 7.68 5.98
N GLY A 146 4.02 8.27 6.24
CA GLY A 146 5.16 8.07 5.36
C GLY A 146 6.16 9.20 5.36
N LEU A 147 6.86 9.34 4.24
CA LEU A 147 7.99 10.23 4.10
C LEU A 147 7.69 11.38 3.14
N TYR A 148 8.23 12.52 3.46
CA TYR A 148 8.30 13.68 2.58
C TYR A 148 9.75 13.84 2.16
N LEU A 149 10.01 13.89 0.85
CA LEU A 149 11.34 13.72 0.27
C LEU A 149 11.67 14.89 -0.65
N ARG A 150 12.94 15.31 -0.64
CA ARG A 150 13.42 16.46 -1.41
C ARG A 150 12.50 17.67 -1.29
N SER A 151 12.12 17.96 -0.04
CA SER A 151 11.21 19.05 0.27
C SER A 151 11.88 20.41 0.13
N GLY A 152 11.25 21.30 -0.63
CA GLY A 152 11.56 22.73 -0.63
C GLY A 152 10.66 23.53 0.32
N GLY A 153 9.96 22.85 1.25
CA GLY A 153 8.95 23.38 2.16
C GLY A 153 7.66 22.55 2.11
N GLU A 154 6.67 22.87 2.92
CA GLU A 154 5.46 22.05 3.06
C GLU A 154 4.66 21.88 1.76
N GLY A 155 4.75 22.84 0.84
CA GLY A 155 4.03 22.85 -0.44
C GLY A 155 4.79 22.22 -1.60
N TYR A 156 6.03 21.71 -1.41
CA TYR A 156 6.90 21.29 -2.50
C TYR A 156 7.73 20.07 -2.11
N GLY A 157 7.64 18.99 -2.88
CA GLY A 157 8.42 17.78 -2.66
C GLY A 157 7.73 16.52 -3.18
N TYR A 158 8.31 15.38 -2.86
CA TYR A 158 7.68 14.07 -3.09
C TYR A 158 7.13 13.54 -1.78
N ARG A 159 5.97 12.92 -1.84
CA ARG A 159 5.34 12.29 -0.69
C ARG A 159 5.17 10.80 -0.96
N TRP A 160 5.93 9.97 -0.27
CA TRP A 160 5.72 8.53 -0.25
C TRP A 160 4.69 8.18 0.81
N VAL A 161 3.54 7.74 0.35
CA VAL A 161 2.38 7.42 1.17
C VAL A 161 2.33 5.93 1.42
N VAL A 162 2.26 5.52 2.68
CA VAL A 162 1.99 4.15 3.12
C VAL A 162 0.67 4.14 3.87
N THR A 163 -0.25 3.25 3.51
CA THR A 163 -1.55 3.09 4.17
C THR A 163 -1.56 1.94 5.15
N CYS A 164 -2.44 2.01 6.14
CA CYS A 164 -2.56 0.98 7.17
C CYS A 164 -3.22 -0.32 6.68
N ASP A 165 -3.70 -0.35 5.45
CA ASP A 165 -4.12 -1.56 4.75
C ASP A 165 -3.01 -2.21 3.91
N GLY A 166 -1.74 -1.73 4.00
CA GLY A 166 -0.58 -2.34 3.35
C GLY A 166 -0.36 -1.95 1.90
N ARG A 167 -0.84 -0.79 1.47
CA ARG A 167 -0.57 -0.23 0.14
C ARG A 167 0.34 0.99 0.23
N SER A 168 1.01 1.29 -0.85
CA SER A 168 1.77 2.54 -0.96
C SER A 168 1.63 3.17 -2.33
N ARG A 169 1.91 4.47 -2.41
CA ARG A 169 1.96 5.24 -3.66
C ARG A 169 2.94 6.39 -3.55
N LEU A 170 3.33 6.95 -4.68
CA LEU A 170 4.15 8.15 -4.74
C LEU A 170 3.33 9.33 -5.29
N GLU A 171 3.39 10.42 -4.57
CA GLU A 171 2.78 11.68 -4.97
C GLU A 171 3.84 12.76 -5.12
N ARG A 172 3.61 13.69 -6.02
CA ARG A 172 4.32 14.95 -6.13
C ARG A 172 3.45 16.06 -5.57
N VAL A 173 3.99 16.82 -4.65
CA VAL A 173 3.32 17.98 -4.08
C VAL A 173 3.91 19.26 -4.71
N ARG A 174 3.05 20.11 -5.24
CA ARG A 174 3.39 21.41 -5.77
C ARG A 174 2.30 22.42 -5.41
N ASP A 175 2.69 23.56 -4.85
CA ASP A 175 1.77 24.59 -4.38
C ASP A 175 0.66 24.02 -3.47
N PHE A 176 1.03 23.12 -2.54
CA PHE A 176 0.14 22.36 -1.64
C PHE A 176 -0.82 21.39 -2.33
N HIS A 177 -0.74 21.22 -3.64
CA HIS A 177 -1.55 20.26 -4.39
C HIS A 177 -0.76 18.99 -4.66
N ALA A 178 -1.33 17.85 -4.26
CA ALA A 178 -0.76 16.54 -4.55
C ALA A 178 -1.24 16.04 -5.91
N SER A 179 -0.30 15.57 -6.74
CA SER A 179 -0.57 14.87 -7.98
C SER A 179 0.08 13.49 -7.94
N LEU A 180 -0.58 12.50 -8.53
CA LEU A 180 -0.09 11.14 -8.57
C LEU A 180 1.15 11.04 -9.46
N VAL A 181 2.18 10.33 -8.98
CA VAL A 181 3.37 9.93 -9.76
C VAL A 181 3.32 8.43 -10.00
N GLU A 182 3.16 7.63 -8.94
CA GLU A 182 2.93 6.19 -9.01
C GLU A 182 1.66 5.85 -8.26
N ASP A 183 0.81 5.01 -8.87
CA ASP A 183 -0.45 4.59 -8.29
C ASP A 183 -0.27 3.56 -7.17
N TRP A 184 -1.36 3.16 -6.55
CA TRP A 184 -1.35 2.23 -5.42
C TRP A 184 -0.66 0.90 -5.73
N TYR A 185 0.32 0.58 -4.92
CA TYR A 185 1.07 -0.65 -4.93
C TYR A 185 0.84 -1.42 -3.63
N GLY A 186 0.33 -2.63 -3.73
CA GLY A 186 0.24 -3.55 -2.59
C GLY A 186 1.53 -4.35 -2.46
N SER A 187 2.03 -4.52 -1.24
CA SER A 187 3.22 -5.33 -1.00
C SER A 187 3.07 -6.16 0.28
N PRO A 188 3.46 -7.44 0.27
CA PRO A 188 3.45 -8.26 1.48
C PRO A 188 4.43 -7.76 2.55
N TRP A 189 5.38 -6.90 2.17
CA TRP A 189 6.36 -6.27 3.07
C TRP A 189 5.82 -5.02 3.77
N LEU A 190 4.66 -4.52 3.33
CA LEU A 190 3.91 -3.48 4.03
C LEU A 190 2.81 -4.14 4.87
N THR A 191 3.20 -4.65 6.04
CA THR A 191 2.27 -5.38 6.92
C THR A 191 1.06 -4.52 7.30
N PRO A 192 -0.17 -4.95 6.98
CA PRO A 192 -1.38 -4.21 7.33
C PRO A 192 -1.65 -4.18 8.83
N GLY A 193 -2.37 -3.12 9.26
CA GLY A 193 -2.89 -2.99 10.63
C GLY A 193 -2.01 -2.15 11.55
N SER A 194 -2.41 -2.13 12.82
CA SER A 194 -1.66 -1.52 13.93
C SER A 194 -2.03 -2.25 15.24
N PRO A 195 -1.11 -2.37 16.21
CA PRO A 195 0.28 -1.88 16.13
C PRO A 195 1.17 -2.76 15.24
N VAL A 196 2.06 -2.13 14.50
CA VAL A 196 3.07 -2.80 13.66
C VAL A 196 4.33 -1.92 13.62
N THR A 197 5.46 -2.51 13.28
CA THR A 197 6.71 -1.79 13.01
C THR A 197 7.19 -2.18 11.62
N ILE A 198 7.54 -1.20 10.81
CA ILE A 198 7.96 -1.38 9.42
C ILE A 198 9.24 -0.56 9.18
N HIS A 199 10.26 -1.17 8.59
CA HIS A 199 11.47 -0.49 8.15
C HIS A 199 11.26 0.02 6.73
N LEU A 200 11.26 1.32 6.58
CA LEU A 200 11.08 2.01 5.29
C LEU A 200 12.43 2.47 4.76
N GLY A 201 12.71 2.18 3.50
CA GLY A 201 13.92 2.62 2.82
C GLY A 201 13.63 3.40 1.54
N VAL A 202 14.39 4.44 1.26
CA VAL A 202 14.28 5.22 0.03
C VAL A 202 15.66 5.47 -0.56
N TRP A 203 15.86 5.06 -1.79
CA TRP A 203 17.04 5.36 -2.57
C TRP A 203 16.69 6.38 -3.66
N MET A 204 17.45 7.47 -3.72
CA MET A 204 17.23 8.55 -4.68
C MET A 204 18.57 8.95 -5.32
N SER A 205 18.65 8.89 -6.66
CA SER A 205 19.79 9.40 -7.41
C SER A 205 19.34 9.99 -8.74
N GLY A 206 19.66 11.25 -8.96
CA GLY A 206 19.13 12.02 -10.08
C GLY A 206 17.60 12.01 -10.09
N ALA A 207 17.00 11.53 -11.17
CA ALA A 207 15.56 11.38 -11.31
C ALA A 207 15.04 10.01 -10.84
N GLU A 208 15.91 9.04 -10.58
CA GLU A 208 15.50 7.69 -10.19
C GLU A 208 15.24 7.63 -8.68
N MET A 209 14.15 6.96 -8.33
CA MET A 209 13.73 6.72 -6.96
C MET A 209 13.37 5.25 -6.81
N ARG A 210 13.79 4.61 -5.71
CA ARG A 210 13.45 3.24 -5.36
C ARG A 210 12.96 3.21 -3.91
N PHE A 211 11.90 2.48 -3.67
CA PHE A 211 11.22 2.42 -2.40
C PHE A 211 11.29 1.00 -1.84
N TYR A 212 11.63 0.89 -0.57
CA TYR A 212 11.90 -0.38 0.10
C TYR A 212 11.04 -0.49 1.36
N ALA A 213 10.53 -1.69 1.61
CA ALA A 213 9.96 -2.07 2.89
C ALA A 213 10.68 -3.35 3.36
N GLU A 214 11.09 -3.38 4.62
CA GLU A 214 11.86 -4.49 5.19
C GLU A 214 13.11 -4.87 4.36
N GLY A 215 13.77 -3.87 3.76
CA GLY A 215 14.95 -4.07 2.92
C GLY A 215 14.64 -4.60 1.51
N VAL A 216 13.39 -4.86 1.16
CA VAL A 216 12.97 -5.35 -0.16
C VAL A 216 12.44 -4.20 -1.00
N GLU A 217 12.93 -4.06 -2.24
CA GLU A 217 12.40 -3.07 -3.18
C GLU A 217 10.96 -3.41 -3.55
N ILE A 218 10.04 -2.49 -3.27
CA ILE A 218 8.60 -2.67 -3.51
C ILE A 218 8.14 -2.01 -4.80
N PHE A 219 8.71 -0.88 -5.16
CA PHE A 219 8.52 -0.25 -6.45
C PHE A 219 9.63 0.78 -6.72
N ARG A 220 9.69 1.25 -7.96
CA ARG A 220 10.58 2.33 -8.38
C ARG A 220 9.85 3.32 -9.25
N SER A 221 10.36 4.54 -9.30
CA SER A 221 9.83 5.62 -10.10
C SER A 221 10.94 6.46 -10.73
N ARG A 222 10.57 7.28 -11.70
CA ARG A 222 11.47 8.25 -12.33
C ARG A 222 10.77 9.60 -12.44
N GLU A 223 11.17 10.55 -11.60
CA GLU A 223 10.57 11.88 -11.55
C GLU A 223 11.67 12.95 -11.33
N PRO A 224 11.90 13.86 -12.29
CA PRO A 224 13.04 14.78 -12.26
C PRO A 224 12.74 16.14 -11.63
N LEU A 225 11.51 16.45 -11.19
CA LEU A 225 11.12 17.81 -10.85
C LEU A 225 11.91 18.40 -9.67
N TYR A 226 12.07 17.64 -8.59
CA TYR A 226 12.83 18.09 -7.42
C TYR A 226 14.15 17.35 -7.35
N ALA A 227 15.25 18.09 -7.53
CA ALA A 227 16.59 17.50 -7.54
C ALA A 227 17.18 17.32 -6.13
N SER A 228 16.81 18.18 -5.18
CA SER A 228 17.28 18.18 -3.80
C SER A 228 16.25 18.80 -2.87
N GLY A 229 16.47 18.70 -1.58
CA GLY A 229 15.64 19.28 -0.53
C GLY A 229 15.78 18.54 0.80
N THR A 230 15.02 18.97 1.79
CA THR A 230 15.01 18.31 3.09
C THR A 230 14.08 17.10 3.10
N ILE A 231 14.05 16.39 4.23
CA ILE A 231 13.14 15.27 4.46
C ILE A 231 12.10 15.62 5.51
N GLY A 232 11.01 14.87 5.52
CA GLY A 232 9.95 15.01 6.51
C GLY A 232 9.24 13.68 6.76
N VAL A 233 8.43 13.68 7.81
CA VAL A 233 7.50 12.60 8.13
C VAL A 233 6.09 13.15 8.24
N PHE A 234 5.11 12.38 7.84
CA PHE A 234 3.71 12.80 7.92
C PHE A 234 2.80 11.68 8.41
N ALA A 235 1.63 12.09 8.90
CA ALA A 235 0.52 11.19 9.19
C ALA A 235 -0.80 11.85 8.75
N ARG A 236 -1.77 11.04 8.30
CA ARG A 236 -3.08 11.48 7.83
C ARG A 236 -4.17 10.52 8.29
N ALA A 237 -5.19 11.06 8.91
CA ALA A 237 -6.45 10.37 9.15
C ALA A 237 -7.32 10.42 7.88
N SER A 238 -7.88 9.30 7.47
CA SER A 238 -8.79 9.21 6.32
C SER A 238 -10.28 9.31 6.72
N GLY A 239 -10.56 9.37 8.01
CA GLY A 239 -11.89 9.44 8.59
C GLY A 239 -11.88 10.09 9.96
N ASP A 240 -12.79 9.67 10.82
CA ASP A 240 -13.03 10.21 12.16
C ASP A 240 -12.20 9.58 13.28
N THR A 241 -11.41 8.57 12.96
CA THR A 241 -10.54 7.91 13.95
C THR A 241 -9.17 8.57 14.03
N PRO A 242 -8.61 8.72 15.25
CA PRO A 242 -7.27 9.25 15.41
C PRO A 242 -6.20 8.34 14.78
N VAL A 243 -5.14 8.96 14.27
CA VAL A 243 -3.96 8.26 13.77
C VAL A 243 -2.76 8.62 14.62
N THR A 244 -2.00 7.61 15.05
CA THR A 244 -0.74 7.84 15.79
C THR A 244 0.35 6.96 15.19
N VAL A 245 1.42 7.62 14.75
CA VAL A 245 2.60 6.95 14.16
C VAL A 245 3.85 7.53 14.80
N SER A 246 4.75 6.66 15.24
CA SER A 246 6.07 7.02 15.73
C SER A 246 7.14 6.66 14.71
N PHE A 247 8.16 7.51 14.60
CA PHE A 247 9.34 7.30 13.76
C PHE A 247 10.59 7.21 14.64
N SER A 248 11.50 6.28 14.31
CA SER A 248 12.77 6.07 15.01
C SER A 248 13.87 5.63 14.04
N ASP A 249 15.10 5.63 14.51
CA ASP A 249 16.26 5.02 13.83
C ASP A 249 16.47 5.54 12.39
N LEU A 250 16.41 6.85 12.20
CA LEU A 250 16.71 7.45 10.92
C LEU A 250 18.20 7.38 10.62
N THR A 251 18.56 6.83 9.47
CA THR A 251 19.93 6.89 8.94
C THR A 251 19.89 7.27 7.46
N VAL A 252 20.82 8.13 7.04
CA VAL A 252 20.95 8.57 5.65
C VAL A 252 22.38 8.39 5.19
N TYR A 253 22.57 7.77 4.05
CA TYR A 253 23.87 7.54 3.40
C TYR A 253 23.95 8.28 2.07
N ALA A 254 25.12 8.75 1.72
CA ALA A 254 25.42 9.19 0.37
C ALA A 254 25.32 8.00 -0.61
N ILE A 255 24.99 8.27 -1.85
CA ILE A 255 25.14 7.29 -2.94
C ILE A 255 26.56 7.48 -3.51
N ASP A 256 27.32 6.38 -3.59
CA ASP A 256 28.60 6.35 -4.29
C ASP A 256 28.38 5.96 -5.77
N PRO A 257 28.47 6.91 -6.71
CA PRO A 257 28.26 6.59 -8.12
C PRO A 257 29.26 5.57 -8.68
N ALA A 258 30.46 5.46 -8.08
CA ALA A 258 31.49 4.53 -8.51
C ALA A 258 31.15 3.07 -8.14
N ALA A 259 30.33 2.88 -7.11
CA ALA A 259 29.86 1.55 -6.70
C ALA A 259 28.59 1.10 -7.45
N LEU A 260 27.98 1.95 -8.29
CA LEU A 260 26.86 1.55 -9.13
C LEU A 260 27.35 0.62 -10.25
N PRO A 261 26.65 -0.50 -10.54
CA PRO A 261 27.02 -1.35 -11.65
C PRO A 261 26.96 -0.57 -12.96
N THR A 262 28.06 -0.54 -13.67
CA THR A 262 28.14 0.07 -15.01
C THR A 262 27.16 -0.67 -15.92
N ARG A 263 26.22 0.05 -16.53
CA ARG A 263 25.34 -0.55 -17.55
C ARG A 263 26.22 -1.05 -18.68
N THR A 264 26.37 -2.36 -18.80
CA THR A 264 26.98 -2.94 -20.00
C THR A 264 26.10 -2.55 -21.19
N PRO A 265 26.64 -1.87 -22.22
CA PRO A 265 25.87 -1.58 -23.41
C PRO A 265 25.32 -2.88 -23.99
N TYR A 266 24.01 -2.91 -24.26
CA TYR A 266 23.42 -4.05 -24.96
C TYR A 266 24.15 -4.22 -26.30
N PRO A 267 24.68 -5.41 -26.61
CA PRO A 267 25.34 -5.62 -27.90
C PRO A 267 24.35 -5.25 -29.00
N ALA A 268 24.76 -4.35 -29.88
CA ALA A 268 23.95 -3.97 -31.03
C ALA A 268 23.60 -5.24 -31.80
N ALA A 269 22.32 -5.43 -32.12
CA ALA A 269 21.88 -6.55 -32.93
C ALA A 269 22.65 -6.52 -34.24
N THR A 270 23.51 -7.53 -34.45
CA THR A 270 24.23 -7.70 -35.71
C THR A 270 23.18 -8.06 -36.74
N ALA A 271 22.93 -7.15 -37.70
CA ALA A 271 22.09 -7.47 -38.84
C ALA A 271 22.78 -8.63 -39.59
N THR A 272 22.12 -9.77 -39.63
CA THR A 272 22.55 -10.89 -40.46
C THR A 272 22.20 -10.55 -41.92
N PRO A 273 23.14 -10.69 -42.86
CA PRO A 273 22.93 -10.34 -44.27
C PRO A 273 21.90 -11.24 -44.96
#